data_7de40ff4fc17e09cbc130bcc6778922f
#
_entry.id   7de40ff4fc17e09cbc130bcc6778922f
#
_cell.length_a   1.000
_cell.length_b   1.000
_cell.length_c   1.000
_cell.angle_alpha   90.00
_cell.angle_beta   90.00
_cell.angle_gamma   90.00
#
_symmetry.space_group_name_H-M   'P 1'
#
loop_
_entity.id
_entity.type
_entity.pdbx_description
1 polymer ?
#
loop_
_entity_poly.entity_id
_entity_poly.type
_entity_poly.pdbx_seq_one_letter_code
_entity_poly.pdbx_strand_id
1 'polypeptide(L)'
;IDSVPIVLSGQDEDDIVKAVEMIAPTFGGINLEDICAPKCFAVEKKLKEKLDIPVFHDDQHGTAIVVTAALFNALKVCGKNMESANIVICGAGSAGIAICKLLLESGANNIIMADRKGLVCEGEEWLTSAQAEIAKVTNRGKVRGSLADAVKGADVFIGVSAPKQLTKEMVGSMAEKPVVFAMANPEPEIYPGEAKAGGAYVVGTGRSDFPNQINNLLVFPGVFRGALDVRAKDISEGMKVAAAKALAALAEEKLSPEYIIPSPFDGRVAPAVAKAVAEQAKKEGLARV
;
A
#
# COMPACT_ATOMS: atom_id res chain seq x y z
N ILE A 1 -18.18 -10.22 -9.52
CA ILE A 1 -17.25 -9.98 -10.65
C ILE A 1 -16.78 -11.33 -11.15
N ASP A 2 -16.91 -11.58 -12.45
CA ASP A 2 -16.31 -12.74 -13.09
C ASP A 2 -14.83 -12.45 -13.34
N SER A 3 -13.97 -13.36 -12.92
CA SER A 3 -12.52 -13.26 -13.04
C SER A 3 -11.96 -14.42 -13.85
N VAL A 4 -11.11 -14.12 -14.82
CA VAL A 4 -10.45 -15.13 -15.65
C VAL A 4 -8.95 -14.99 -15.47
N PRO A 5 -8.27 -15.97 -14.83
CA PRO A 5 -6.82 -15.94 -14.70
C PRO A 5 -6.15 -16.25 -16.05
N ILE A 6 -5.18 -15.42 -16.43
CA ILE A 6 -4.39 -15.61 -17.66
C ILE A 6 -2.91 -15.60 -17.27
N VAL A 7 -2.28 -16.75 -17.43
CA VAL A 7 -0.85 -16.93 -17.14
C VAL A 7 -0.06 -16.82 -18.45
N LEU A 8 0.91 -15.89 -18.47
CA LEU A 8 1.76 -15.64 -19.62
C LEU A 8 3.13 -16.30 -19.43
N SER A 9 3.64 -16.95 -20.45
CA SER A 9 5.01 -17.52 -20.46
C SER A 9 6.07 -16.46 -20.76
N GLY A 10 5.70 -15.34 -21.39
CA GLY A 10 6.59 -14.23 -21.69
C GLY A 10 6.95 -13.43 -20.44
N GLN A 11 8.22 -13.03 -20.35
CA GLN A 11 8.71 -12.22 -19.22
C GLN A 11 9.16 -10.82 -19.65
N ASP A 12 9.15 -10.53 -20.94
CA ASP A 12 9.49 -9.21 -21.49
C ASP A 12 8.32 -8.24 -21.30
N GLU A 13 8.63 -6.95 -21.08
CA GLU A 13 7.62 -5.91 -20.89
C GLU A 13 6.69 -5.78 -22.08
N ASP A 14 7.26 -5.76 -23.29
CA ASP A 14 6.50 -5.53 -24.52
C ASP A 14 5.64 -6.75 -24.87
N ASP A 15 6.09 -7.96 -24.55
CA ASP A 15 5.29 -9.18 -24.72
C ASP A 15 4.07 -9.17 -23.77
N ILE A 16 4.26 -8.80 -22.52
CA ILE A 16 3.15 -8.68 -21.55
C ILE A 16 2.15 -7.63 -22.03
N VAL A 17 2.63 -6.43 -22.39
CA VAL A 17 1.79 -5.34 -22.87
C VAL A 17 1.00 -5.77 -24.10
N LYS A 18 1.65 -6.36 -25.10
CA LYS A 18 1.01 -6.82 -26.32
C LYS A 18 -0.04 -7.92 -26.07
N ALA A 19 0.27 -8.87 -25.21
CA ALA A 19 -0.68 -9.92 -24.85
C ALA A 19 -1.93 -9.33 -24.20
N VAL A 20 -1.76 -8.42 -23.24
CA VAL A 20 -2.88 -7.75 -22.56
C VAL A 20 -3.70 -6.90 -23.53
N GLU A 21 -3.07 -6.14 -24.43
CA GLU A 21 -3.77 -5.37 -25.47
C GLU A 21 -4.65 -6.27 -26.36
N MET A 22 -4.16 -7.45 -26.73
CA MET A 22 -4.89 -8.38 -27.59
C MET A 22 -6.13 -8.96 -26.92
N ILE A 23 -6.11 -9.19 -25.60
CA ILE A 23 -7.23 -9.77 -24.86
C ILE A 23 -8.16 -8.72 -24.24
N ALA A 24 -7.70 -7.48 -24.09
CA ALA A 24 -8.44 -6.39 -23.44
C ALA A 24 -9.88 -6.18 -23.93
N PRO A 25 -10.20 -6.34 -25.25
CA PRO A 25 -11.58 -6.21 -25.74
C PRO A 25 -12.59 -7.15 -25.09
N THR A 26 -12.13 -8.24 -24.47
CA THR A 26 -13.00 -9.21 -23.77
C THR A 26 -13.37 -8.76 -22.35
N PHE A 27 -12.62 -7.82 -21.76
CA PHE A 27 -12.67 -7.51 -20.33
C PHE A 27 -13.12 -6.08 -20.03
N GLY A 28 -13.72 -5.89 -18.87
CA GLY A 28 -14.05 -4.57 -18.34
C GLY A 28 -12.94 -3.91 -17.52
N GLY A 29 -11.91 -4.66 -17.17
CA GLY A 29 -10.73 -4.20 -16.43
C GLY A 29 -9.63 -5.26 -16.41
N ILE A 30 -8.40 -4.85 -16.13
CA ILE A 30 -7.22 -5.71 -16.06
C ILE A 30 -6.59 -5.58 -14.66
N ASN A 31 -6.41 -6.71 -13.99
CA ASN A 31 -5.56 -6.80 -12.81
C ASN A 31 -4.22 -7.41 -13.17
N LEU A 32 -3.15 -6.73 -12.78
CA LEU A 32 -1.78 -7.22 -12.92
C LEU A 32 -1.36 -7.84 -11.58
N GLU A 33 -0.82 -9.05 -11.64
CA GLU A 33 -0.34 -9.81 -10.48
C GLU A 33 1.06 -10.34 -10.72
N ASP A 34 1.85 -10.47 -9.67
CA ASP A 34 3.15 -11.15 -9.64
C ASP A 34 4.19 -10.58 -10.63
N ILE A 35 4.06 -9.33 -11.04
CA ILE A 35 5.06 -8.66 -11.88
C ILE A 35 6.00 -7.86 -10.98
N CYS A 36 7.25 -8.31 -10.86
CA CYS A 36 8.22 -7.68 -9.97
C CYS A 36 8.70 -6.31 -10.48
N ALA A 37 9.10 -5.44 -9.51
CA ALA A 37 9.77 -4.19 -9.84
C ALA A 37 11.18 -4.43 -10.46
N PRO A 38 11.64 -3.55 -11.39
CA PRO A 38 10.98 -2.31 -11.83
C PRO A 38 9.98 -2.50 -12.98
N LYS A 39 9.89 -3.69 -13.56
CA LYS A 39 9.08 -4.04 -14.74
C LYS A 39 7.60 -3.68 -14.56
N CYS A 40 7.03 -3.95 -13.39
CA CYS A 40 5.62 -3.69 -13.10
C CYS A 40 5.21 -2.24 -13.36
N PHE A 41 6.07 -1.28 -13.04
CA PHE A 41 5.78 0.14 -13.27
C PHE A 41 5.66 0.49 -14.76
N ALA A 42 6.57 -0.05 -15.58
CA ALA A 42 6.58 0.20 -17.01
C ALA A 42 5.37 -0.46 -17.71
N VAL A 43 5.07 -1.71 -17.33
CA VAL A 43 3.93 -2.48 -17.88
C VAL A 43 2.61 -1.77 -17.54
N GLU A 44 2.38 -1.42 -16.27
CA GLU A 44 1.17 -0.74 -15.86
C GLU A 44 1.00 0.59 -16.58
N LYS A 45 2.05 1.41 -16.63
CA LYS A 45 2.03 2.70 -17.30
C LYS A 45 1.67 2.56 -18.79
N LYS A 46 2.38 1.67 -19.52
CA LYS A 46 2.13 1.43 -20.95
C LYS A 46 0.68 0.97 -21.20
N LEU A 47 0.14 0.10 -20.34
CA LEU A 47 -1.23 -0.39 -20.47
C LEU A 47 -2.28 0.71 -20.20
N LYS A 48 -2.08 1.52 -19.16
CA LYS A 48 -2.97 2.65 -18.87
C LYS A 48 -3.01 3.69 -19.98
N GLU A 49 -1.88 3.89 -20.70
CA GLU A 49 -1.81 4.80 -21.85
C GLU A 49 -2.54 4.25 -23.09
N LYS A 50 -2.61 2.92 -23.23
CA LYS A 50 -3.13 2.25 -24.44
C LYS A 50 -4.57 1.78 -24.30
N LEU A 51 -5.00 1.41 -23.09
CA LEU A 51 -6.30 0.83 -22.83
C LEU A 51 -7.29 1.88 -22.32
N ASP A 52 -8.55 1.70 -22.70
CA ASP A 52 -9.66 2.53 -22.27
C ASP A 52 -10.54 1.83 -21.19
N ILE A 53 -9.92 0.94 -20.44
CA ILE A 53 -10.47 0.21 -19.30
C ILE A 53 -9.49 0.28 -18.12
N PRO A 54 -9.94 0.17 -16.86
CA PRO A 54 -9.06 0.24 -15.71
C PRO A 54 -7.98 -0.84 -15.75
N VAL A 55 -6.75 -0.42 -15.52
CA VAL A 55 -5.59 -1.29 -15.27
C VAL A 55 -5.12 -1.06 -13.85
N PHE A 56 -4.99 -2.11 -13.09
CA PHE A 56 -4.65 -2.07 -11.67
C PHE A 56 -3.60 -3.14 -11.36
N HIS A 57 -2.67 -2.86 -10.47
CA HIS A 57 -1.69 -3.81 -10.00
C HIS A 57 -1.90 -4.02 -8.50
N ASP A 58 -2.45 -5.15 -8.11
CA ASP A 58 -2.90 -5.38 -6.73
C ASP A 58 -1.75 -5.38 -5.72
N ASP A 59 -0.60 -5.99 -6.04
CA ASP A 59 0.57 -5.98 -5.16
C ASP A 59 1.10 -4.58 -4.83
N GLN A 60 0.85 -3.62 -5.71
CA GLN A 60 1.17 -2.21 -5.49
C GLN A 60 0.02 -1.49 -4.79
N HIS A 61 -1.08 -1.39 -5.49
CA HIS A 61 -2.16 -0.47 -5.13
C HIS A 61 -3.12 -1.04 -4.10
N GLY A 62 -3.43 -2.35 -4.16
CA GLY A 62 -4.25 -3.01 -3.14
C GLY A 62 -3.56 -2.97 -1.79
N THR A 63 -2.26 -3.29 -1.77
CA THR A 63 -1.43 -3.17 -0.57
C THR A 63 -1.36 -1.74 -0.05
N ALA A 64 -1.18 -0.74 -0.93
CA ALA A 64 -1.15 0.66 -0.53
C ALA A 64 -2.47 1.12 0.10
N ILE A 65 -3.61 0.73 -0.48
CA ILE A 65 -4.95 1.11 0.03
C ILE A 65 -5.18 0.51 1.42
N VAL A 66 -4.92 -0.79 1.60
CA VAL A 66 -5.17 -1.46 2.88
C VAL A 66 -4.25 -0.96 3.99
N VAL A 67 -2.98 -0.70 3.70
CA VAL A 67 -2.02 -0.11 4.65
C VAL A 67 -2.45 1.30 5.04
N THR A 68 -2.87 2.12 4.08
CA THR A 68 -3.34 3.49 4.34
C THR A 68 -4.60 3.47 5.22
N ALA A 69 -5.55 2.57 4.94
CA ALA A 69 -6.75 2.41 5.76
C ALA A 69 -6.43 2.02 7.21
N ALA A 70 -5.56 1.02 7.39
CA ALA A 70 -5.10 0.59 8.71
C ALA A 70 -4.38 1.72 9.44
N LEU A 71 -3.55 2.50 8.73
CA LEU A 71 -2.79 3.59 9.32
C LEU A 71 -3.68 4.74 9.78
N PHE A 72 -4.73 5.11 9.05
CA PHE A 72 -5.70 6.12 9.51
C PHE A 72 -6.23 5.78 10.91
N ASN A 73 -6.61 4.54 11.12
CA ASN A 73 -7.16 4.09 12.39
C ASN A 73 -6.09 3.88 13.46
N ALA A 74 -4.93 3.35 13.11
CA ALA A 74 -3.82 3.20 14.05
C ALA A 74 -3.37 4.54 14.62
N LEU A 75 -3.27 5.58 13.79
CA LEU A 75 -2.93 6.93 14.24
C LEU A 75 -4.01 7.51 15.17
N LYS A 76 -5.29 7.32 14.87
CA LYS A 76 -6.40 7.72 15.75
C LYS A 76 -6.27 7.05 17.12
N VAL A 77 -6.03 5.74 17.17
CA VAL A 77 -5.84 4.96 18.41
C VAL A 77 -4.63 5.45 19.21
N CYS A 78 -3.57 5.88 18.53
CA CYS A 78 -2.37 6.43 19.18
C CYS A 78 -2.51 7.91 19.61
N GLY A 79 -3.55 8.60 19.17
CA GLY A 79 -3.72 10.05 19.37
C GLY A 79 -2.77 10.88 18.50
N LYS A 80 -2.38 10.35 17.33
CA LYS A 80 -1.48 10.96 16.36
C LYS A 80 -2.24 11.32 15.08
N ASN A 81 -1.65 12.15 14.21
CA ASN A 81 -2.23 12.52 12.93
C ASN A 81 -1.26 12.24 11.77
N MET A 82 -1.79 12.10 10.55
CA MET A 82 -1.04 11.75 9.36
C MET A 82 0.00 12.83 8.98
N GLU A 83 -0.34 14.09 9.16
CA GLU A 83 0.49 15.22 8.69
C GLU A 83 1.80 15.35 9.47
N SER A 84 1.77 15.04 10.78
CA SER A 84 2.93 15.19 11.68
C SER A 84 3.64 13.89 11.99
N ALA A 85 3.06 12.74 11.69
CA ALA A 85 3.65 11.44 11.98
C ALA A 85 4.96 11.22 11.19
N ASN A 86 5.99 10.77 11.88
CA ASN A 86 7.25 10.33 11.28
C ASN A 86 7.11 8.86 10.87
N ILE A 87 7.10 8.60 9.58
CA ILE A 87 6.82 7.29 8.99
C ILE A 87 8.08 6.73 8.36
N VAL A 88 8.43 5.50 8.71
CA VAL A 88 9.52 4.75 8.08
C VAL A 88 8.94 3.59 7.30
N ILE A 89 9.28 3.50 6.01
CA ILE A 89 8.91 2.40 5.13
C ILE A 89 10.15 1.56 4.83
N CYS A 90 10.18 0.33 5.27
CA CYS A 90 11.25 -0.63 4.99
C CYS A 90 10.87 -1.49 3.78
N GLY A 91 11.56 -1.26 2.67
CA GLY A 91 11.29 -1.84 1.36
C GLY A 91 10.92 -0.77 0.34
N ALA A 92 11.86 -0.39 -0.52
CA ALA A 92 11.65 0.59 -1.59
C ALA A 92 11.40 -0.08 -2.96
N GLY A 93 10.66 -1.19 -2.94
CA GLY A 93 10.16 -1.90 -4.12
C GLY A 93 8.76 -1.39 -4.56
N SER A 94 8.06 -2.22 -5.33
CA SER A 94 6.73 -1.88 -5.89
C SER A 94 5.72 -1.47 -4.82
N ALA A 95 5.51 -2.32 -3.82
CA ALA A 95 4.57 -2.05 -2.73
C ALA A 95 4.99 -0.83 -1.90
N GLY A 96 6.25 -0.73 -1.50
CA GLY A 96 6.72 0.38 -0.68
C GLY A 96 6.59 1.75 -1.36
N ILE A 97 6.90 1.83 -2.65
CA ILE A 97 6.73 3.06 -3.44
C ILE A 97 5.24 3.41 -3.59
N ALA A 98 4.38 2.42 -3.82
CA ALA A 98 2.94 2.65 -3.93
C ALA A 98 2.33 3.11 -2.59
N ILE A 99 2.71 2.49 -1.47
CA ILE A 99 2.33 2.91 -0.13
C ILE A 99 2.77 4.36 0.11
N CYS A 100 4.04 4.66 -0.15
CA CYS A 100 4.59 6.00 0.03
C CYS A 100 3.79 7.06 -0.73
N LYS A 101 3.50 6.83 -2.01
CA LYS A 101 2.71 7.75 -2.85
C LYS A 101 1.32 7.96 -2.28
N LEU A 102 0.62 6.89 -1.90
CA LEU A 102 -0.75 7.00 -1.38
C LEU A 102 -0.80 7.67 0.00
N LEU A 103 0.22 7.48 0.84
CA LEU A 103 0.34 8.18 2.11
C LEU A 103 0.61 9.67 1.93
N LEU A 104 1.47 10.06 0.97
CA LEU A 104 1.69 11.47 0.61
C LEU A 104 0.39 12.12 0.11
N GLU A 105 -0.36 11.45 -0.77
CA GLU A 105 -1.67 11.90 -1.25
C GLU A 105 -2.70 11.99 -0.11
N SER A 106 -2.52 11.17 0.93
CA SER A 106 -3.35 11.17 2.13
C SER A 106 -2.92 12.19 3.19
N GLY A 107 -1.93 13.03 2.91
CA GLY A 107 -1.48 14.13 3.76
C GLY A 107 -0.25 13.83 4.62
N ALA A 108 0.42 12.71 4.47
CA ALA A 108 1.69 12.45 5.16
C ALA A 108 2.80 13.37 4.64
N ASN A 109 3.59 13.94 5.54
CA ASN A 109 4.67 14.86 5.18
C ASN A 109 6.07 14.33 5.48
N ASN A 110 6.19 13.45 6.46
CA ASN A 110 7.48 13.00 7.00
C ASN A 110 7.65 11.49 6.76
N ILE A 111 8.10 11.12 5.56
CA ILE A 111 8.35 9.73 5.20
C ILE A 111 9.84 9.54 4.90
N ILE A 112 10.44 8.51 5.48
CA ILE A 112 11.76 8.00 5.12
C ILE A 112 11.58 6.57 4.62
N MET A 113 12.15 6.26 3.47
CA MET A 113 12.18 4.91 2.93
C MET A 113 13.56 4.29 3.10
N ALA A 114 13.60 3.01 3.42
CA ALA A 114 14.82 2.22 3.51
C ALA A 114 14.82 1.09 2.47
N ASP A 115 15.96 0.87 1.86
CA ASP A 115 16.26 -0.29 1.01
C ASP A 115 17.44 -1.04 1.62
N ARG A 116 17.76 -2.23 1.11
CA ARG A 116 18.94 -3.02 1.55
C ARG A 116 20.27 -2.30 1.41
N LYS A 117 20.36 -1.25 0.60
CA LYS A 117 21.57 -0.44 0.40
C LYS A 117 21.64 0.77 1.34
N GLY A 118 20.57 1.08 2.06
CA GLY A 118 20.50 2.21 2.97
C GLY A 118 19.21 3.02 2.83
N LEU A 119 19.20 4.23 3.37
CA LEU A 119 18.03 5.11 3.28
C LEU A 119 17.95 5.74 1.90
N VAL A 120 16.73 5.74 1.34
CA VAL A 120 16.44 6.41 0.08
C VAL A 120 16.56 7.92 0.29
N CYS A 121 17.58 8.51 -0.35
CA CYS A 121 17.89 9.92 -0.24
C CYS A 121 18.27 10.49 -1.60
N GLU A 122 17.81 11.69 -1.89
CA GLU A 122 18.12 12.37 -3.14
C GLU A 122 19.65 12.50 -3.33
N GLY A 123 20.12 12.14 -4.53
CA GLY A 123 21.55 12.19 -4.88
C GLY A 123 22.33 10.89 -4.62
N GLU A 124 21.70 9.84 -4.10
CA GLU A 124 22.34 8.53 -4.00
C GLU A 124 22.43 7.85 -5.37
N GLU A 125 23.61 7.44 -5.78
CA GLU A 125 23.88 6.85 -7.12
C GLU A 125 23.27 5.46 -7.31
N TRP A 126 22.96 4.76 -6.23
CA TRP A 126 22.42 3.39 -6.27
C TRP A 126 20.92 3.31 -6.48
N LEU A 127 20.22 4.43 -6.51
CA LEU A 127 18.77 4.46 -6.67
C LEU A 127 18.33 4.01 -8.07
N THR A 128 17.29 3.20 -8.12
CA THR A 128 16.55 2.97 -9.37
C THR A 128 15.82 4.26 -9.79
N SER A 129 15.37 4.33 -11.04
CA SER A 129 14.61 5.50 -11.51
C SER A 129 13.39 5.80 -10.64
N ALA A 130 12.63 4.77 -10.25
CA ALA A 130 11.46 4.92 -9.39
C ALA A 130 11.84 5.40 -7.97
N GLN A 131 12.94 4.89 -7.42
CA GLN A 131 13.46 5.35 -6.13
C GLN A 131 13.99 6.78 -6.20
N ALA A 132 14.64 7.17 -7.29
CA ALA A 132 15.11 8.54 -7.50
C ALA A 132 13.94 9.53 -7.58
N GLU A 133 12.84 9.17 -8.22
CA GLU A 133 11.65 10.02 -8.25
C GLU A 133 11.01 10.18 -6.86
N ILE A 134 10.86 9.09 -6.09
CA ILE A 134 10.25 9.19 -4.77
C ILE A 134 11.19 9.91 -3.76
N ALA A 135 12.49 9.83 -3.93
CA ALA A 135 13.48 10.53 -3.11
C ALA A 135 13.33 12.06 -3.16
N LYS A 136 12.80 12.61 -4.26
CA LYS A 136 12.56 14.06 -4.41
C LYS A 136 11.49 14.59 -3.47
N VAL A 137 10.56 13.74 -3.04
CA VAL A 137 9.39 14.12 -2.24
C VAL A 137 9.38 13.50 -0.83
N THR A 138 10.36 12.66 -0.53
CA THR A 138 10.54 12.02 0.79
C THR A 138 11.86 12.44 1.42
N ASN A 139 12.10 12.00 2.67
CA ASN A 139 13.38 12.22 3.37
C ASN A 139 13.87 13.68 3.26
N ARG A 140 13.00 14.63 3.51
CA ARG A 140 13.29 16.07 3.35
C ARG A 140 14.50 16.54 4.19
N GLY A 141 14.76 15.85 5.30
CA GLY A 141 15.93 16.09 6.15
C GLY A 141 17.24 15.51 5.60
N LYS A 142 17.19 14.85 4.44
CA LYS A 142 18.34 14.17 3.80
C LYS A 142 19.12 13.26 4.76
N VAL A 143 18.37 12.56 5.62
CA VAL A 143 18.93 11.60 6.58
C VAL A 143 19.57 10.45 5.81
N ARG A 144 20.77 10.10 6.18
CA ARG A 144 21.54 8.97 5.66
C ARG A 144 21.86 8.00 6.79
N GLY A 145 22.07 6.75 6.47
CA GLY A 145 22.39 5.73 7.47
C GLY A 145 21.63 4.42 7.26
N SER A 146 21.44 3.72 8.35
CA SER A 146 20.77 2.42 8.41
C SER A 146 19.28 2.54 8.71
N LEU A 147 18.56 1.42 8.60
CA LEU A 147 17.18 1.32 9.07
C LEU A 147 17.05 1.68 10.57
N ALA A 148 18.03 1.28 11.39
CA ALA A 148 18.05 1.59 12.82
C ALA A 148 18.11 3.10 13.09
N ASP A 149 18.84 3.85 12.26
CA ASP A 149 18.90 5.31 12.36
C ASP A 149 17.56 5.95 12.00
N ALA A 150 16.88 5.43 10.98
CA ALA A 150 15.60 5.94 10.53
C ALA A 150 14.46 5.69 11.53
N VAL A 151 14.41 4.52 12.17
CA VAL A 151 13.30 4.18 13.09
C VAL A 151 13.42 4.87 14.45
N LYS A 152 14.58 5.40 14.79
CA LYS A 152 14.77 6.12 16.04
C LYS A 152 13.89 7.36 16.10
N GLY A 153 12.95 7.38 17.05
CA GLY A 153 11.96 8.44 17.20
C GLY A 153 10.85 8.45 16.14
N ALA A 154 10.77 7.43 15.28
CA ALA A 154 9.67 7.29 14.32
C ALA A 154 8.36 6.89 15.02
N ASP A 155 7.24 7.41 14.54
CA ASP A 155 5.90 7.07 15.01
C ASP A 155 5.38 5.77 14.40
N VAL A 156 5.76 5.50 13.16
CA VAL A 156 5.24 4.42 12.35
C VAL A 156 6.36 3.71 11.63
N PHE A 157 6.36 2.38 11.71
CA PHE A 157 7.13 1.50 10.85
C PHE A 157 6.21 0.69 9.94
N ILE A 158 6.50 0.66 8.65
CA ILE A 158 5.82 -0.16 7.64
C ILE A 158 6.86 -1.00 6.94
N GLY A 159 6.82 -2.32 7.13
CA GLY A 159 7.70 -3.28 6.48
C GLY A 159 7.00 -3.96 5.31
N VAL A 160 7.62 -3.92 4.13
CA VAL A 160 7.22 -4.62 2.90
C VAL A 160 8.46 -5.13 2.18
N SER A 161 9.37 -5.76 2.92
CA SER A 161 10.70 -6.11 2.44
C SER A 161 11.03 -7.59 2.64
N ALA A 162 11.73 -7.91 3.71
CA ALA A 162 12.23 -9.23 4.02
C ALA A 162 12.05 -9.55 5.51
N PRO A 163 12.08 -10.84 5.89
CA PRO A 163 11.98 -11.25 7.28
C PRO A 163 13.08 -10.63 8.17
N LYS A 164 12.72 -10.39 9.44
CA LYS A 164 13.67 -10.06 10.52
C LYS A 164 14.48 -8.77 10.29
N GLN A 165 13.88 -7.79 9.61
CA GLN A 165 14.52 -6.48 9.39
C GLN A 165 14.38 -5.53 10.59
N LEU A 166 13.33 -5.70 11.40
CA LEU A 166 13.07 -4.89 12.59
C LEU A 166 13.36 -5.70 13.85
N THR A 167 14.11 -5.13 14.78
CA THR A 167 14.39 -5.79 16.07
C THR A 167 13.59 -5.17 17.21
N LYS A 168 13.48 -5.89 18.31
CA LYS A 168 12.84 -5.40 19.54
C LYS A 168 13.47 -4.10 20.05
N GLU A 169 14.80 -3.99 19.97
CA GLU A 169 15.56 -2.81 20.39
C GLU A 169 15.25 -1.61 19.49
N MET A 170 15.13 -1.84 18.16
CA MET A 170 14.72 -0.80 17.22
C MET A 170 13.32 -0.30 17.53
N VAL A 171 12.36 -1.20 17.81
CA VAL A 171 11.01 -0.80 18.26
C VAL A 171 11.07 0.03 19.54
N GLY A 172 11.91 -0.38 20.52
CA GLY A 172 12.11 0.36 21.76
C GLY A 172 12.72 1.75 21.59
N SER A 173 13.34 2.05 20.43
CA SER A 173 13.89 3.36 20.11
C SER A 173 12.90 4.29 19.39
N MET A 174 11.72 3.79 18.99
CA MET A 174 10.67 4.57 18.33
C MET A 174 10.02 5.56 19.31
N ALA A 175 9.13 6.39 18.78
CA ALA A 175 8.37 7.34 19.58
C ALA A 175 7.37 6.65 20.52
N GLU A 176 6.77 7.40 21.44
CA GLU A 176 5.71 6.89 22.32
C GLU A 176 4.53 6.35 21.50
N LYS A 177 3.96 5.21 21.94
CA LYS A 177 2.87 4.50 21.25
C LYS A 177 3.16 4.25 19.77
N PRO A 178 4.25 3.54 19.44
CA PRO A 178 4.61 3.31 18.04
C PRO A 178 3.66 2.33 17.37
N VAL A 179 3.46 2.54 16.06
CA VAL A 179 2.71 1.66 15.16
C VAL A 179 3.71 0.83 14.36
N VAL A 180 3.52 -0.49 14.34
CA VAL A 180 4.37 -1.42 13.59
C VAL A 180 3.50 -2.26 12.66
N PHE A 181 3.66 -2.08 11.35
CA PHE A 181 3.08 -2.92 10.31
C PHE A 181 4.17 -3.75 9.66
N ALA A 182 4.21 -5.05 9.95
CA ALA A 182 5.23 -5.97 9.44
C ALA A 182 4.57 -6.93 8.42
N MET A 183 4.71 -6.60 7.14
CA MET A 183 3.90 -7.16 6.07
C MET A 183 4.61 -8.23 5.24
N ALA A 184 5.91 -8.47 5.44
CA ALA A 184 6.66 -9.48 4.68
C ALA A 184 6.04 -10.87 4.86
N ASN A 185 6.01 -11.64 3.77
CA ASN A 185 5.50 -13.01 3.72
C ASN A 185 6.58 -13.98 3.22
N PRO A 186 6.64 -15.22 3.75
CA PRO A 186 5.77 -15.82 4.79
C PRO A 186 6.12 -15.42 6.22
N GLU A 187 7.31 -14.88 6.45
CA GLU A 187 7.77 -14.40 7.76
C GLU A 187 7.81 -12.86 7.77
N PRO A 188 7.25 -12.20 8.81
CA PRO A 188 7.24 -10.74 8.90
C PRO A 188 8.63 -10.17 9.27
N GLU A 189 8.80 -8.86 9.10
CA GLU A 189 10.01 -8.14 9.52
C GLU A 189 10.28 -8.25 11.02
N ILE A 190 9.21 -8.39 11.82
CA ILE A 190 9.22 -8.71 13.25
C ILE A 190 7.91 -9.41 13.59
N TYR A 191 7.94 -10.41 14.45
CA TYR A 191 6.72 -11.04 14.94
C TYR A 191 5.97 -10.15 15.93
N PRO A 192 4.62 -10.18 15.96
CA PRO A 192 3.80 -9.31 16.83
C PRO A 192 4.18 -9.38 18.30
N GLY A 193 4.51 -10.58 18.83
CA GLY A 193 4.95 -10.74 20.21
C GLY A 193 6.24 -10.00 20.52
N GLU A 194 7.22 -10.04 19.61
CA GLU A 194 8.49 -9.33 19.75
C GLU A 194 8.30 -7.81 19.61
N ALA A 195 7.49 -7.38 18.64
CA ALA A 195 7.16 -5.96 18.46
C ALA A 195 6.50 -5.37 19.71
N LYS A 196 5.52 -6.07 20.30
CA LYS A 196 4.88 -5.70 21.58
C LYS A 196 5.85 -5.69 22.74
N ALA A 197 6.73 -6.68 22.83
CA ALA A 197 7.80 -6.72 23.85
C ALA A 197 8.82 -5.58 23.68
N GLY A 198 8.95 -5.01 22.48
CA GLY A 198 9.72 -3.81 22.18
C GLY A 198 8.99 -2.50 22.50
N GLY A 199 7.69 -2.55 22.82
CA GLY A 199 6.89 -1.38 23.15
C GLY A 199 5.93 -0.93 22.04
N ALA A 200 5.77 -1.70 20.96
CA ALA A 200 4.77 -1.40 19.92
C ALA A 200 3.36 -1.35 20.51
N TYR A 201 2.65 -0.25 20.28
CA TYR A 201 1.30 -0.07 20.79
C TYR A 201 0.25 -0.68 19.86
N VAL A 202 0.39 -0.45 18.56
CA VAL A 202 -0.43 -1.08 17.51
C VAL A 202 0.47 -1.94 16.64
N VAL A 203 0.09 -3.20 16.44
CA VAL A 203 0.79 -4.11 15.52
C VAL A 203 -0.18 -4.67 14.50
N GLY A 204 0.20 -4.65 13.23
CA GLY A 204 -0.51 -5.29 12.13
C GLY A 204 0.44 -6.14 11.28
N THR A 205 -0.07 -7.18 10.65
CA THR A 205 0.69 -8.05 9.73
C THR A 205 -0.15 -8.45 8.53
N GLY A 206 0.48 -8.98 7.48
CA GLY A 206 -0.23 -9.61 6.36
C GLY A 206 -0.85 -10.98 6.71
N ARG A 207 -0.51 -11.55 7.87
CA ARG A 207 -0.88 -12.91 8.26
C ARG A 207 -2.28 -12.95 8.88
N SER A 208 -3.01 -14.05 8.61
CA SER A 208 -4.36 -14.26 9.12
C SER A 208 -4.43 -14.82 10.55
N ASP A 209 -3.30 -15.26 11.08
CA ASP A 209 -3.21 -15.87 12.43
C ASP A 209 -2.96 -14.85 13.56
N PHE A 210 -2.92 -13.54 13.21
CA PHE A 210 -2.75 -12.44 14.16
C PHE A 210 -3.85 -11.39 14.01
N PRO A 211 -4.12 -10.58 15.06
CA PRO A 211 -4.99 -9.41 14.95
C PRO A 211 -4.48 -8.40 13.90
N ASN A 212 -5.39 -7.55 13.42
CA ASN A 212 -5.07 -6.53 12.44
C ASN A 212 -4.43 -7.12 11.18
N GLN A 213 -5.11 -8.08 10.54
CA GLN A 213 -4.67 -8.62 9.26
C GLN A 213 -4.78 -7.54 8.19
N ILE A 214 -3.64 -7.03 7.74
CA ILE A 214 -3.53 -6.02 6.67
C ILE A 214 -3.22 -6.77 5.38
N ASN A 215 -4.25 -7.02 4.58
CA ASN A 215 -4.13 -7.79 3.35
C ASN A 215 -4.96 -7.15 2.23
N ASN A 216 -4.39 -7.05 1.02
CA ASN A 216 -5.01 -6.45 -0.17
C ASN A 216 -6.36 -7.06 -0.55
N LEU A 217 -6.61 -8.34 -0.19
CA LEU A 217 -7.91 -9.00 -0.39
C LEU A 217 -9.11 -8.21 0.19
N LEU A 218 -8.88 -7.36 1.19
CA LEU A 218 -9.91 -6.50 1.78
C LEU A 218 -10.43 -5.46 0.78
N VAL A 219 -9.63 -4.98 -0.13
CA VAL A 219 -10.00 -3.84 -1.00
C VAL A 219 -10.14 -4.21 -2.45
N PHE A 220 -9.35 -5.13 -2.96
CA PHE A 220 -9.28 -5.49 -4.35
C PHE A 220 -10.66 -5.76 -4.99
N PRO A 221 -11.54 -6.63 -4.44
CA PRO A 221 -12.84 -6.88 -5.06
C PRO A 221 -13.74 -5.64 -5.09
N GLY A 222 -13.73 -4.85 -4.02
CA GLY A 222 -14.52 -3.62 -3.90
C GLY A 222 -14.06 -2.52 -4.86
N VAL A 223 -12.75 -2.38 -5.04
CA VAL A 223 -12.17 -1.39 -5.96
C VAL A 223 -12.62 -1.68 -7.40
N PHE A 224 -12.47 -2.92 -7.87
CA PHE A 224 -12.94 -3.30 -9.21
C PHE A 224 -14.45 -3.22 -9.33
N ARG A 225 -15.21 -3.63 -8.31
CA ARG A 225 -16.66 -3.53 -8.34
C ARG A 225 -17.11 -2.09 -8.52
N GLY A 226 -16.55 -1.16 -7.76
CA GLY A 226 -16.87 0.25 -7.88
C GLY A 226 -16.47 0.87 -9.22
N ALA A 227 -15.29 0.55 -9.73
CA ALA A 227 -14.83 1.02 -11.03
C ALA A 227 -15.70 0.49 -12.19
N LEU A 228 -16.04 -0.80 -12.16
CA LEU A 228 -16.88 -1.44 -13.19
C LEU A 228 -18.33 -0.97 -13.15
N ASP A 229 -18.91 -0.69 -11.97
CA ASP A 229 -20.30 -0.21 -11.84
C ASP A 229 -20.53 1.11 -12.56
N VAL A 230 -19.52 1.96 -12.63
CA VAL A 230 -19.58 3.25 -13.33
C VAL A 230 -18.81 3.26 -14.65
N ARG A 231 -18.36 2.10 -15.10
CA ARG A 231 -17.53 1.93 -16.29
C ARG A 231 -16.36 2.94 -16.32
N ALA A 232 -15.68 3.10 -15.20
CA ALA A 232 -14.54 4.00 -15.10
C ALA A 232 -13.45 3.58 -16.07
N LYS A 233 -12.78 4.57 -16.66
CA LYS A 233 -11.68 4.32 -17.61
C LYS A 233 -10.33 4.11 -16.91
N ASP A 234 -10.22 4.51 -15.64
CA ASP A 234 -9.02 4.33 -14.80
C ASP A 234 -9.43 4.21 -13.33
N ILE A 235 -8.49 3.80 -12.48
CA ILE A 235 -8.56 3.84 -11.02
C ILE A 235 -7.52 4.85 -10.55
N SER A 236 -7.99 6.07 -10.25
CA SER A 236 -7.17 7.22 -9.86
C SER A 236 -6.63 7.10 -8.42
N GLU A 237 -5.66 7.95 -8.07
CA GLU A 237 -5.20 8.09 -6.69
C GLU A 237 -6.33 8.54 -5.74
N GLY A 238 -7.20 9.45 -6.20
CA GLY A 238 -8.37 9.87 -5.40
C GLY A 238 -9.33 8.71 -5.13
N MET A 239 -9.57 7.83 -6.09
CA MET A 239 -10.38 6.62 -5.91
C MET A 239 -9.75 5.65 -4.90
N LYS A 240 -8.42 5.50 -4.91
CA LYS A 240 -7.68 4.69 -3.93
C LYS A 240 -7.77 5.28 -2.52
N VAL A 241 -7.62 6.58 -2.37
CA VAL A 241 -7.80 7.27 -1.08
C VAL A 241 -9.24 7.12 -0.58
N ALA A 242 -10.24 7.24 -1.45
CA ALA A 242 -11.64 7.04 -1.10
C ALA A 242 -11.91 5.60 -0.61
N ALA A 243 -11.32 4.60 -1.28
CA ALA A 243 -11.37 3.20 -0.87
C ALA A 243 -10.76 3.00 0.54
N ALA A 244 -9.56 3.57 0.78
CA ALA A 244 -8.90 3.49 2.08
C ALA A 244 -9.73 4.12 3.21
N LYS A 245 -10.32 5.29 2.98
CA LYS A 245 -11.22 5.96 3.94
C LYS A 245 -12.48 5.14 4.23
N ALA A 246 -13.11 4.58 3.20
CA ALA A 246 -14.30 3.75 3.35
C ALA A 246 -14.01 2.47 4.15
N LEU A 247 -12.86 1.83 3.89
CA LEU A 247 -12.44 0.66 4.65
C LEU A 247 -12.15 1.01 6.12
N ALA A 248 -11.44 2.10 6.38
CA ALA A 248 -11.13 2.56 7.73
C ALA A 248 -12.39 2.85 8.54
N ALA A 249 -13.39 3.51 7.94
CA ALA A 249 -14.64 3.86 8.59
C ALA A 249 -15.42 2.65 9.16
N LEU A 250 -15.29 1.48 8.54
CA LEU A 250 -15.98 0.26 9.00
C LEU A 250 -15.48 -0.27 10.36
N ALA A 251 -14.28 0.12 10.77
CA ALA A 251 -13.72 -0.28 12.06
C ALA A 251 -13.96 0.76 13.17
N GLU A 252 -14.45 1.97 12.87
CA GLU A 252 -14.50 3.10 13.81
C GLU A 252 -15.26 2.82 15.11
N GLU A 253 -16.35 2.03 15.04
CA GLU A 253 -17.17 1.72 16.22
C GLU A 253 -16.46 0.83 17.26
N LYS A 254 -15.39 0.12 16.86
CA LYS A 254 -14.68 -0.86 17.68
C LYS A 254 -13.19 -0.59 17.79
N LEU A 255 -12.75 0.63 17.43
CA LEU A 255 -11.33 0.97 17.40
C LEU A 255 -10.61 0.64 18.70
N SER A 256 -9.54 -0.13 18.56
CA SER A 256 -8.63 -0.49 19.65
C SER A 256 -7.25 -0.83 19.03
N PRO A 257 -6.20 -0.98 19.85
CA PRO A 257 -4.90 -1.44 19.35
C PRO A 257 -4.94 -2.79 18.62
N GLU A 258 -5.93 -3.63 18.95
CA GLU A 258 -6.13 -4.97 18.36
C GLU A 258 -7.19 -4.99 17.24
N TYR A 259 -7.83 -3.85 16.95
CA TYR A 259 -8.86 -3.76 15.91
C TYR A 259 -8.83 -2.40 15.21
N ILE A 260 -7.93 -2.25 14.23
CA ILE A 260 -7.78 -1.04 13.41
C ILE A 260 -8.33 -1.22 11.99
N ILE A 261 -8.67 -2.43 11.60
CA ILE A 261 -9.17 -2.78 10.28
C ILE A 261 -10.20 -3.91 10.42
N PRO A 262 -11.28 -3.93 9.60
CA PRO A 262 -12.27 -5.00 9.68
C PRO A 262 -11.69 -6.35 9.25
N SER A 263 -12.37 -7.41 9.65
CA SER A 263 -12.04 -8.77 9.20
C SER A 263 -12.24 -8.91 7.68
N PRO A 264 -11.42 -9.70 6.98
CA PRO A 264 -11.66 -10.06 5.58
C PRO A 264 -13.04 -10.71 5.29
N PHE A 265 -13.64 -11.30 6.31
CA PHE A 265 -14.97 -11.91 6.21
C PHE A 265 -16.13 -10.96 6.54
N ASP A 266 -15.86 -9.68 6.78
CA ASP A 266 -16.91 -8.70 7.01
C ASP A 266 -17.60 -8.34 5.68
N GLY A 267 -18.83 -8.81 5.52
CA GLY A 267 -19.63 -8.61 4.30
C GLY A 267 -19.92 -7.13 3.96
N ARG A 268 -19.64 -6.19 4.87
CA ARG A 268 -19.79 -4.75 4.62
C ARG A 268 -18.65 -4.16 3.80
N VAL A 269 -17.48 -4.82 3.75
CA VAL A 269 -16.25 -4.27 3.18
C VAL A 269 -16.40 -4.01 1.68
N ALA A 270 -16.68 -5.04 0.89
CA ALA A 270 -16.75 -4.89 -0.56
C ALA A 270 -17.81 -3.87 -1.03
N PRO A 271 -19.04 -3.85 -0.48
CA PRO A 271 -20.02 -2.82 -0.83
C PRO A 271 -19.61 -1.39 -0.46
N ALA A 272 -19.00 -1.19 0.71
CA ALA A 272 -18.58 0.13 1.16
C ALA A 272 -17.43 0.69 0.30
N VAL A 273 -16.43 -0.14 0.01
CA VAL A 273 -15.31 0.22 -0.87
C VAL A 273 -15.82 0.51 -2.28
N ALA A 274 -16.67 -0.36 -2.84
CA ALA A 274 -17.22 -0.18 -4.19
C ALA A 274 -17.98 1.13 -4.32
N LYS A 275 -18.85 1.44 -3.35
CA LYS A 275 -19.61 2.69 -3.32
C LYS A 275 -18.67 3.91 -3.32
N ALA A 276 -17.67 3.92 -2.45
CA ALA A 276 -16.73 5.05 -2.33
C ALA A 276 -15.92 5.26 -3.61
N VAL A 277 -15.45 4.18 -4.23
CA VAL A 277 -14.72 4.20 -5.50
C VAL A 277 -15.61 4.74 -6.63
N ALA A 278 -16.85 4.25 -6.76
CA ALA A 278 -17.79 4.71 -7.78
C ALA A 278 -18.15 6.20 -7.63
N GLU A 279 -18.42 6.65 -6.40
CA GLU A 279 -18.70 8.05 -6.11
C GLU A 279 -17.53 8.96 -6.45
N GLN A 280 -16.30 8.52 -6.13
CA GLN A 280 -15.10 9.29 -6.43
C GLN A 280 -14.82 9.34 -7.92
N ALA A 281 -15.00 8.23 -8.65
CA ALA A 281 -14.87 8.19 -10.11
C ALA A 281 -15.82 9.19 -10.79
N LYS A 282 -17.06 9.31 -10.29
CA LYS A 282 -18.03 10.30 -10.78
C LYS A 282 -17.57 11.73 -10.53
N LYS A 283 -17.06 12.02 -9.33
CA LYS A 283 -16.54 13.36 -8.97
C LYS A 283 -15.36 13.78 -9.85
N GLU A 284 -14.54 12.85 -10.25
CA GLU A 284 -13.34 13.09 -11.08
C GLU A 284 -13.62 13.05 -12.59
N GLY A 285 -14.86 12.76 -13.00
CA GLY A 285 -15.24 12.66 -14.42
C GLY A 285 -14.64 11.44 -15.11
N LEU A 286 -14.29 10.41 -14.34
CA LEU A 286 -13.77 9.14 -14.87
C LEU A 286 -14.88 8.12 -15.17
N ALA A 287 -16.07 8.32 -14.63
CA ALA A 287 -17.24 7.49 -14.86
C ALA A 287 -17.82 7.76 -16.26
N ARG A 288 -18.41 6.70 -16.86
CA ARG A 288 -19.08 6.76 -18.16
C ARG A 288 -20.59 6.53 -18.06
N VAL A 289 -21.07 6.12 -16.90
CA VAL A 289 -22.47 5.89 -16.59
C VAL A 289 -22.79 6.36 -15.18
#